data_fcfca34460c45c881efd48370ee1f5e5
#
_entry.id   fcfca34460c45c881efd48370ee1f5e5
#
_cell.length_a   1.000
_cell.length_b   1.000
_cell.length_c   1.000
_cell.angle_alpha   90.00
_cell.angle_beta   90.00
_cell.angle_gamma   90.00
#
_symmetry.space_group_name_H-M   'P 1'
#
loop_
_entity.id
_entity.type
_entity.pdbx_description
1 polymer ?
#
loop_
_entity_poly.entity_id
_entity_poly.type
_entity_poly.pdbx_seq_one_letter_code
_entity_poly.pdbx_strand_id
1 'polypeptide(L)' 'MSTVDHVEALKAKHASLEHALNEETARPYPDDDTICSLKKKKLQIKDQITRLIAKPH' A
#
# COMPACT_ATOMS: atom_id res chain seq x y z
N MET A 1 7.44 -7.33 -18.98
CA MET A 1 6.99 -6.17 -18.22
C MET A 1 8.15 -5.30 -17.82
N SER A 2 8.02 -4.01 -18.00
CA SER A 2 9.09 -3.10 -17.59
C SER A 2 8.96 -2.79 -16.10
N THR A 3 10.07 -2.29 -15.53
CA THR A 3 10.06 -1.86 -14.14
C THR A 3 9.04 -0.74 -13.92
N VAL A 4 8.88 0.13 -14.90
CA VAL A 4 7.92 1.24 -14.81
C VAL A 4 6.49 0.69 -14.68
N ASP A 5 6.13 -0.29 -15.49
CA ASP A 5 4.80 -0.91 -15.41
C ASP A 5 4.58 -1.55 -14.05
N HIS A 6 5.60 -2.20 -13.53
CA HIS A 6 5.52 -2.86 -12.23
C HIS A 6 5.32 -1.82 -11.10
N VAL A 7 6.09 -0.74 -11.14
CA VAL A 7 5.98 0.33 -10.17
C VAL A 7 4.60 0.99 -10.23
N GLU A 8 4.10 1.21 -11.44
CA GLU A 8 2.76 1.80 -11.62
C GLU A 8 1.68 0.92 -11.02
N ALA A 9 1.78 -0.39 -11.22
CA ALA A 9 0.83 -1.33 -10.65
C ALA A 9 0.89 -1.31 -9.12
N LEU A 10 2.09 -1.24 -8.55
CA LEU A 10 2.25 -1.15 -7.11
C LEU A 10 1.71 0.15 -6.55
N LYS A 11 1.92 1.26 -7.25
CA LYS A 11 1.37 2.55 -6.85
C LYS A 11 -0.15 2.53 -6.84
N ALA A 12 -0.76 1.89 -7.83
CA ALA A 12 -2.21 1.75 -7.87
C ALA A 12 -2.73 0.95 -6.69
N LYS A 13 -2.05 -0.14 -6.34
CA LYS A 13 -2.40 -0.93 -5.17
C LYS A 13 -2.25 -0.13 -3.88
N HIS A 14 -1.18 0.65 -3.78
CA HIS A 14 -0.95 1.50 -2.62
C HIS A 14 -2.09 2.49 -2.45
N ALA A 15 -2.50 3.14 -3.53
CA ALA A 15 -3.60 4.09 -3.48
C ALA A 15 -4.91 3.42 -3.05
N SER A 16 -5.17 2.21 -3.56
CA SER A 16 -6.37 1.46 -3.17
C SER A 16 -6.35 1.13 -1.67
N LEU A 17 -5.19 0.73 -1.16
CA LEU A 17 -5.05 0.42 0.27
C LEU A 17 -5.23 1.65 1.13
N GLU A 18 -4.70 2.80 0.70
CA GLU A 18 -4.90 4.06 1.41
C GLU A 18 -6.38 4.42 1.47
N HIS A 19 -7.08 4.27 0.35
CA HIS A 19 -8.50 4.55 0.30
C HIS A 19 -9.27 3.65 1.25
N ALA A 20 -8.98 2.34 1.23
CA ALA A 20 -9.62 1.39 2.12
C ALA A 20 -9.33 1.71 3.59
N LEU A 21 -8.09 2.11 3.88
CA LEU A 21 -7.69 2.48 5.23
C LEU A 21 -8.46 3.71 5.72
N ASN A 22 -8.56 4.72 4.86
CA ASN A 22 -9.29 5.94 5.20
C ASN A 22 -10.77 5.64 5.45
N GLU A 23 -11.38 4.79 4.63
CA GLU A 23 -12.76 4.40 4.81
C GLU A 23 -12.96 3.64 6.12
N GLU A 24 -12.04 2.74 6.43
CA GLU A 24 -12.13 1.96 7.67
C GLU A 24 -12.00 2.85 8.91
N THR A 25 -11.06 3.79 8.88
CA THR A 25 -10.89 4.70 10.01
C THR A 25 -12.03 5.70 10.16
N ALA A 26 -12.76 5.97 9.07
CA ALA A 26 -13.91 6.88 9.09
C ALA A 26 -15.18 6.23 9.63
N ARG A 27 -15.19 4.92 9.78
CA ARG A 27 -16.37 4.22 10.30
C ARG A 27 -16.60 4.57 11.76
N PRO A 28 -17.88 4.56 12.21
CA PRO A 28 -18.18 4.80 13.64
C PRO A 28 -17.47 3.81 14.56
N TYR A 29 -17.29 2.58 14.11
CA TYR A 29 -16.64 1.52 14.89
C TYR A 29 -15.53 0.89 14.05
N PRO A 30 -14.37 1.54 13.95
CA PRO A 30 -13.28 0.99 13.17
C PRO A 30 -12.79 -0.34 13.73
N ASP A 31 -12.45 -1.25 12.83
CA ASP A 31 -11.90 -2.55 13.21
C ASP A 31 -10.38 -2.45 13.25
N ASP A 32 -9.81 -2.53 14.44
CA ASP A 32 -8.37 -2.41 14.63
C ASP A 32 -7.60 -3.49 13.86
N ASP A 33 -8.12 -4.70 13.81
CA ASP A 33 -7.47 -5.78 13.07
C ASP A 33 -7.42 -5.47 11.59
N THR A 34 -8.50 -4.97 11.04
CA THR A 34 -8.56 -4.59 9.63
C THR A 34 -7.61 -3.44 9.34
N ILE A 35 -7.61 -2.44 10.21
CA ILE A 35 -6.71 -1.28 10.08
C ILE A 35 -5.26 -1.73 10.12
N CYS A 36 -4.90 -2.57 11.05
CA CYS A 36 -3.54 -3.10 11.18
C CYS A 36 -3.13 -3.88 9.93
N SER A 37 -4.02 -4.72 9.42
CA SER A 37 -3.80 -5.49 8.21
C SER A 37 -3.54 -4.59 7.01
N LEU A 38 -4.36 -3.56 6.86
CA LEU A 38 -4.23 -2.60 5.76
C LEU A 38 -2.93 -1.82 5.85
N LYS A 39 -2.55 -1.42 7.06
CA LYS A 39 -1.29 -0.71 7.28
C LYS A 39 -0.09 -1.58 6.91
N LYS A 40 -0.13 -2.85 7.28
CA LYS A 40 0.95 -3.78 6.92
C LYS A 40 1.08 -3.96 5.43
N LYS A 41 -0.03 -4.14 4.73
CA LYS A 41 -0.03 -4.28 3.27
C LYS A 41 0.49 -3.02 2.60
N LYS A 42 0.04 -1.87 3.07
CA LYS A 42 0.50 -0.58 2.55
C LYS A 42 2.01 -0.45 2.70
N LEU A 43 2.53 -0.81 3.86
CA LEU A 43 3.95 -0.74 4.13
C LEU A 43 4.75 -1.67 3.24
N GLN A 44 4.26 -2.89 3.03
CA GLN A 44 4.91 -3.86 2.14
C GLN A 44 4.99 -3.34 0.72
N ILE A 45 3.91 -2.78 0.22
CA ILE A 45 3.87 -2.25 -1.14
C ILE A 45 4.80 -1.05 -1.28
N LYS A 46 4.79 -0.17 -0.30
CA LYS A 46 5.70 0.98 -0.29
C LYS A 46 7.16 0.53 -0.30
N ASP A 47 7.47 -0.50 0.48
CA ASP A 47 8.83 -1.05 0.53
C ASP A 47 9.23 -1.62 -0.83
N GLN A 48 8.33 -2.33 -1.50
CA GLN A 48 8.61 -2.87 -2.83
C GLN A 48 8.87 -1.75 -3.84
N ILE A 49 8.07 -0.69 -3.80
CA ILE A 49 8.26 0.45 -4.68
C ILE A 49 9.62 1.08 -4.42
N THR A 50 9.96 1.30 -3.17
CA THR A 50 11.24 1.89 -2.78
C THR A 50 12.41 1.06 -3.29
N ARG A 51 12.33 -0.26 -3.16
CA ARG A 51 13.38 -1.15 -3.63
C ARG A 51 13.55 -1.09 -5.14
N LEU A 52 12.45 -1.00 -5.87
CA LEU A 52 12.51 -0.94 -7.33
C LEU A 52 13.10 0.38 -7.82
N ILE A 53 12.81 1.47 -7.13
CA ILE A 53 13.25 2.80 -7.52
C ILE A 53 14.66 3.08 -7.01
N ALA A 54 14.93 2.76 -5.76
CA ALA A 54 16.20 3.11 -5.11
C ALA A 54 17.37 2.25 -5.56
N LYS A 55 17.11 1.09 -6.14
CA LYS A 55 18.16 0.17 -6.59
C LYS A 55 19.20 -0.10 -5.51
N PRO A 56 18.82 -0.72 -4.42
CA PRO A 56 19.80 -1.12 -3.42
C PRO A 56 20.75 -2.15 -4.05
N HIS A 57 21.99 -2.07 -3.74
CA HIS A 57 22.97 -3.01 -4.27
C HIS A 57 23.47 -3.93 -3.19
#